data_d6d0ba8256fd7bbaa78b2c92ca35e23d
#
_entry.id   d6d0ba8256fd7bbaa78b2c92ca35e23d
#
_cell.length_a   1.000
_cell.length_b   1.000
_cell.length_c   1.000
_cell.angle_alpha   90.00
_cell.angle_beta   90.00
_cell.angle_gamma   90.00
#
_symmetry.space_group_name_H-M   'P 1'
#
loop_
_entity.id
_entity.type
_entity.pdbx_description
1 polymer ?
#
loop_
_entity_poly.entity_id
_entity_poly.type
_entity_poly.pdbx_seq_one_letter_code
_entity_poly.pdbx_strand_id
1 'polypeptide(L)'
;MRLDKYLAETAQCTRSEAKALLSKGRVQVNGAVCKKGDTQLRETDTVAVDGRALSYQQFVYIMLNKPEGVVSASTDKRDTTVVDLVGDAYPRRQLFPAGRLDKTSTGFVLLTDDGTFAHDILAPKRHVSKTYTVVLDTPLTEQMRTGFAAGVTLADGTALSPAEVTAPVSYTHLRAHETDQYL
;
A
#
# COMPACT_ATOMS: atom_id res chain seq x y z
N MET A 1 -3.45 13.86 -20.34
CA MET A 1 -2.84 12.52 -20.63
C MET A 1 -3.27 12.04 -22.02
N ARG A 2 -2.45 11.28 -22.76
CA ARG A 2 -2.86 10.71 -24.06
C ARG A 2 -3.89 9.59 -23.89
N LEU A 3 -4.86 9.52 -24.81
CA LEU A 3 -5.95 8.52 -24.76
C LEU A 3 -5.43 7.07 -24.86
N ASP A 4 -4.40 6.80 -25.68
CA ASP A 4 -3.82 5.45 -25.80
C ASP A 4 -3.17 4.99 -24.47
N LYS A 5 -2.52 5.90 -23.76
CA LYS A 5 -1.96 5.65 -22.42
C LYS A 5 -3.08 5.43 -21.40
N TYR A 6 -4.09 6.30 -21.41
CA TYR A 6 -5.26 6.19 -20.53
C TYR A 6 -5.93 4.80 -20.66
N LEU A 7 -6.18 4.36 -21.90
CA LEU A 7 -6.79 3.04 -22.16
C LEU A 7 -5.90 1.89 -21.66
N ALA A 8 -4.59 1.97 -21.89
CA ALA A 8 -3.68 0.93 -21.43
C ALA A 8 -3.69 0.79 -19.89
N GLU A 9 -3.83 1.91 -19.18
CA GLU A 9 -3.81 1.92 -17.71
C GLU A 9 -5.18 1.57 -17.10
N THR A 10 -6.29 2.01 -17.72
CA THR A 10 -7.64 1.84 -17.15
C THR A 10 -8.39 0.60 -17.66
N ALA A 11 -8.25 0.26 -18.95
CA ALA A 11 -8.90 -0.89 -19.54
C ALA A 11 -8.06 -2.18 -19.42
N GLN A 12 -6.97 -2.16 -18.67
CA GLN A 12 -6.04 -3.27 -18.47
C GLN A 12 -5.64 -3.94 -19.80
N CYS A 13 -5.45 -3.16 -20.87
CA CYS A 13 -5.12 -3.64 -22.20
C CYS A 13 -3.71 -3.22 -22.62
N THR A 14 -3.10 -3.96 -23.54
CA THR A 14 -1.83 -3.57 -24.16
C THR A 14 -2.01 -2.35 -25.07
N ARG A 15 -0.92 -1.65 -25.40
CA ARG A 15 -0.98 -0.54 -26.37
C ARG A 15 -1.51 -0.99 -27.72
N SER A 16 -1.25 -2.24 -28.15
CA SER A 16 -1.76 -2.81 -29.39
C SER A 16 -3.28 -3.01 -29.30
N GLU A 17 -3.77 -3.56 -28.20
CA GLU A 17 -5.21 -3.71 -27.95
C GLU A 17 -5.93 -2.37 -27.86
N ALA A 18 -5.32 -1.37 -27.20
CA ALA A 18 -5.86 0.00 -27.17
C ALA A 18 -6.00 0.59 -28.57
N LYS A 19 -5.01 0.40 -29.46
CA LYS A 19 -5.11 0.79 -30.87
C LYS A 19 -6.22 0.06 -31.61
N ALA A 20 -6.41 -1.24 -31.34
CA ALA A 20 -7.48 -2.03 -31.94
C ALA A 20 -8.88 -1.55 -31.46
N LEU A 21 -9.03 -1.21 -30.20
CA LEU A 21 -10.28 -0.61 -29.68
C LEU A 21 -10.60 0.70 -30.35
N LEU A 22 -9.60 1.58 -30.49
CA LEU A 22 -9.73 2.89 -31.15
C LEU A 22 -10.10 2.73 -32.63
N SER A 23 -9.38 1.90 -33.39
CA SER A 23 -9.62 1.70 -34.82
C SER A 23 -11.02 1.15 -35.10
N LYS A 24 -11.52 0.27 -34.22
CA LYS A 24 -12.87 -0.31 -34.31
C LYS A 24 -13.98 0.66 -33.86
N GLY A 25 -13.64 1.86 -33.41
CA GLY A 25 -14.62 2.86 -32.96
C GLY A 25 -15.32 2.51 -31.64
N ARG A 26 -14.74 1.64 -30.82
CA ARG A 26 -15.29 1.18 -29.54
C ARG A 26 -15.04 2.15 -28.39
N VAL A 27 -14.22 3.20 -28.61
CA VAL A 27 -13.83 4.19 -27.60
C VAL A 27 -14.60 5.48 -27.81
N GLN A 28 -15.17 6.00 -26.74
CA GLN A 28 -15.86 7.30 -26.73
C GLN A 28 -15.15 8.25 -25.75
N VAL A 29 -15.04 9.50 -26.12
CA VAL A 29 -14.60 10.60 -25.24
C VAL A 29 -15.73 11.62 -25.19
N ASN A 30 -16.26 11.91 -24.01
CA ASN A 30 -17.44 12.78 -23.81
C ASN A 30 -18.64 12.38 -24.67
N GLY A 31 -18.86 11.07 -24.81
CA GLY A 31 -19.96 10.52 -25.61
C GLY A 31 -19.71 10.44 -27.13
N ALA A 32 -18.63 11.04 -27.64
CA ALA A 32 -18.29 11.02 -29.06
C ALA A 32 -17.22 9.94 -29.37
N VAL A 33 -17.40 9.17 -30.45
CA VAL A 33 -16.44 8.15 -30.89
C VAL A 33 -15.08 8.79 -31.22
N CYS A 34 -14.02 8.34 -30.58
CA CYS A 34 -12.66 8.78 -30.82
C CYS A 34 -11.80 7.62 -31.35
N LYS A 35 -11.15 7.82 -32.51
CA LYS A 35 -10.27 6.82 -33.14
C LYS A 35 -8.78 7.16 -33.03
N LYS A 36 -8.44 8.37 -32.52
CA LYS A 36 -7.07 8.86 -32.42
C LYS A 36 -6.49 8.62 -31.03
N GLY A 37 -5.48 7.77 -30.93
CA GLY A 37 -4.83 7.43 -29.65
C GLY A 37 -3.97 8.54 -29.05
N ASP A 38 -3.53 9.49 -29.87
CA ASP A 38 -2.75 10.67 -29.46
C ASP A 38 -3.61 11.82 -28.91
N THR A 39 -4.94 11.68 -28.92
CA THR A 39 -5.86 12.64 -28.34
C THR A 39 -5.48 12.94 -26.90
N GLN A 40 -5.31 14.23 -26.58
CA GLN A 40 -5.01 14.66 -25.22
C GLN A 40 -6.30 14.78 -24.41
N LEU A 41 -6.37 14.01 -23.33
CA LEU A 41 -7.47 14.06 -22.36
C LEU A 41 -7.21 15.12 -21.30
N ARG A 42 -8.25 15.85 -20.95
CA ARG A 42 -8.33 16.73 -19.78
C ARG A 42 -8.81 15.93 -18.58
N GLU A 43 -8.64 16.44 -17.39
CA GLU A 43 -9.10 15.76 -16.14
C GLU A 43 -10.63 15.62 -16.08
N THR A 44 -11.34 16.51 -16.74
CA THR A 44 -12.81 16.52 -16.80
C THR A 44 -13.40 15.63 -17.89
N ASP A 45 -12.55 15.09 -18.80
CA ASP A 45 -13.05 14.26 -19.90
C ASP A 45 -13.46 12.88 -19.40
N THR A 46 -14.62 12.42 -19.87
CA THR A 46 -15.12 11.08 -19.64
C THR A 46 -14.74 10.16 -20.78
N VAL A 47 -14.19 8.98 -20.45
CA VAL A 47 -13.82 7.97 -21.45
C VAL A 47 -14.65 6.73 -21.23
N ALA A 48 -15.22 6.18 -22.31
CA ALA A 48 -15.94 4.92 -22.26
C ALA A 48 -15.45 3.97 -23.34
N VAL A 49 -15.50 2.65 -23.04
CA VAL A 49 -15.25 1.57 -24.00
C VAL A 49 -16.51 0.72 -24.03
N ASP A 50 -17.08 0.52 -25.23
CA ASP A 50 -18.34 -0.22 -25.44
C ASP A 50 -19.47 0.28 -24.55
N GLY A 51 -19.56 1.59 -24.34
CA GLY A 51 -20.56 2.23 -23.49
C GLY A 51 -20.29 2.14 -21.98
N ARG A 52 -19.23 1.47 -21.54
CA ARG A 52 -18.85 1.40 -20.14
C ARG A 52 -17.84 2.49 -19.83
N ALA A 53 -18.18 3.38 -18.89
CA ALA A 53 -17.29 4.42 -18.43
C ALA A 53 -16.06 3.81 -17.76
N LEU A 54 -14.88 4.33 -18.10
CA LEU A 54 -13.62 4.00 -17.45
C LEU A 54 -13.30 5.07 -16.41
N SER A 55 -12.86 4.66 -15.23
CA SER A 55 -12.36 5.56 -14.19
C SER A 55 -10.84 5.46 -14.11
N TYR A 56 -10.16 6.58 -14.26
CA TYR A 56 -8.71 6.64 -14.09
C TYR A 56 -8.38 6.80 -12.60
N GLN A 57 -7.68 5.83 -12.09
CA GLN A 57 -7.03 5.92 -10.78
C GLN A 57 -5.54 6.15 -10.98
N GLN A 58 -5.04 7.34 -10.63
CA GLN A 58 -3.62 7.65 -10.73
C GLN A 58 -2.81 6.70 -9.85
N PHE A 59 -3.24 6.53 -8.62
CA PHE A 59 -2.62 5.63 -7.65
C PHE A 59 -3.64 4.68 -7.04
N VAL A 60 -3.14 3.56 -6.54
CA VAL A 60 -3.94 2.56 -5.83
C VAL A 60 -3.50 2.49 -4.38
N TYR A 61 -4.46 2.40 -3.47
CA TYR A 61 -4.23 2.23 -2.04
C TYR A 61 -5.05 1.04 -1.57
N ILE A 62 -4.38 0.00 -1.09
CA ILE A 62 -5.00 -1.26 -0.70
C ILE A 62 -4.71 -1.53 0.77
N MET A 63 -5.75 -1.61 1.58
CA MET A 63 -5.64 -2.08 2.96
C MET A 63 -5.64 -3.60 2.96
N LEU A 64 -4.52 -4.20 3.32
CA LEU A 64 -4.37 -5.64 3.44
C LEU A 64 -4.30 -6.02 4.93
N ASN A 65 -5.13 -6.99 5.35
CA ASN A 65 -4.89 -7.72 6.59
C ASN A 65 -3.89 -8.84 6.29
N LYS A 66 -2.60 -8.58 6.52
CA LYS A 66 -1.53 -9.52 6.21
C LYS A 66 -1.69 -10.79 7.05
N PRO A 67 -1.76 -11.97 6.44
CA PRO A 67 -1.73 -13.24 7.17
C PRO A 67 -0.32 -13.59 7.64
N GLU A 68 -0.22 -14.49 8.59
CA GLU A 68 1.04 -15.12 8.98
C GLU A 68 1.66 -15.90 7.82
N GLY A 69 2.98 -16.01 7.79
CA GLY A 69 3.74 -16.74 6.77
C GLY A 69 4.04 -15.98 5.49
N VAL A 70 3.53 -14.76 5.34
CA VAL A 70 3.74 -13.89 4.16
C VAL A 70 4.71 -12.77 4.48
N VAL A 71 5.61 -12.43 3.55
CA VAL A 71 6.60 -11.37 3.75
C VAL A 71 6.12 -10.03 3.20
N SER A 72 6.47 -8.95 3.89
CA SER A 72 6.17 -7.57 3.48
C SER A 72 7.21 -7.08 2.47
N ALA A 73 7.12 -7.57 1.25
CA ALA A 73 8.00 -7.22 0.14
C ALA A 73 7.22 -7.09 -1.17
N SER A 74 7.79 -6.39 -2.16
CA SER A 74 7.23 -6.33 -3.51
C SER A 74 7.49 -7.62 -4.29
N THR A 75 8.63 -8.25 -4.06
CA THR A 75 9.03 -9.54 -4.65
C THR A 75 9.92 -10.29 -3.67
N ASP A 76 9.82 -11.61 -3.67
CA ASP A 76 10.73 -12.49 -2.94
C ASP A 76 11.00 -13.75 -3.78
N LYS A 77 12.17 -14.40 -3.57
CA LYS A 77 12.56 -15.61 -4.33
C LYS A 77 12.05 -16.90 -3.72
N ARG A 78 11.67 -16.89 -2.46
CA ARG A 78 11.34 -18.09 -1.68
C ARG A 78 9.95 -18.03 -1.07
N ASP A 79 9.56 -16.85 -0.63
CA ASP A 79 8.35 -16.64 0.16
C ASP A 79 7.28 -15.89 -0.64
N THR A 80 6.03 -16.22 -0.39
CA THR A 80 4.88 -15.43 -0.86
C THR A 80 4.92 -14.05 -0.27
N THR A 81 4.76 -13.02 -1.10
CA THR A 81 4.77 -11.63 -0.68
C THR A 81 3.35 -11.08 -0.48
N VAL A 82 3.25 -9.96 0.23
CA VAL A 82 1.98 -9.22 0.35
C VAL A 82 1.44 -8.74 -1.01
N VAL A 83 2.31 -8.50 -2.00
CA VAL A 83 1.91 -8.09 -3.34
C VAL A 83 1.36 -9.28 -4.13
N ASP A 84 1.91 -10.49 -3.96
CA ASP A 84 1.40 -11.69 -4.62
C ASP A 84 -0.07 -11.98 -4.24
N LEU A 85 -0.48 -11.65 -3.01
CA LEU A 85 -1.86 -11.86 -2.55
C LEU A 85 -2.90 -11.03 -3.31
N VAL A 86 -2.48 -9.93 -3.94
CA VAL A 86 -3.38 -9.00 -4.64
C VAL A 86 -3.03 -8.85 -6.13
N GLY A 87 -1.94 -9.48 -6.58
CA GLY A 87 -1.37 -9.30 -7.92
C GLY A 87 -2.34 -9.58 -9.07
N ASP A 88 -3.19 -10.59 -8.92
CA ASP A 88 -4.20 -10.95 -9.93
C ASP A 88 -5.24 -9.85 -10.16
N ALA A 89 -5.58 -9.09 -9.11
CA ALA A 89 -6.49 -7.95 -9.22
C ALA A 89 -5.83 -6.70 -9.81
N TYR A 90 -4.49 -6.61 -9.73
CA TYR A 90 -3.72 -5.44 -10.17
C TYR A 90 -2.50 -5.79 -11.03
N PRO A 91 -2.66 -6.58 -12.12
CA PRO A 91 -1.56 -7.23 -12.85
C PRO A 91 -0.58 -6.26 -13.53
N ARG A 92 -0.91 -4.96 -13.59
CA ARG A 92 -0.08 -3.93 -14.27
C ARG A 92 0.36 -2.81 -13.33
N ARG A 93 0.07 -2.94 -12.04
CA ARG A 93 0.49 -1.98 -11.02
C ARG A 93 1.80 -2.44 -10.39
N GLN A 94 2.72 -1.51 -10.20
CA GLN A 94 3.95 -1.77 -9.45
C GLN A 94 3.69 -1.48 -7.98
N LEU A 95 2.94 -2.38 -7.34
CA LEU A 95 2.60 -2.26 -5.93
C LEU A 95 3.81 -2.56 -5.05
N PHE A 96 3.87 -1.87 -3.93
CA PHE A 96 4.82 -2.14 -2.86
C PHE A 96 4.17 -1.85 -1.50
N PRO A 97 4.64 -2.49 -0.41
CA PRO A 97 4.15 -2.22 0.92
C PRO A 97 4.68 -0.90 1.46
N ALA A 98 3.79 -0.02 1.92
CA ALA A 98 4.11 1.18 2.66
C ALA A 98 4.18 0.86 4.17
N GLY A 99 5.29 0.33 4.60
CA GLY A 99 5.54 -0.25 5.91
C GLY A 99 5.65 -1.77 5.87
N ARG A 100 6.22 -2.34 6.92
CA ARG A 100 6.53 -3.76 6.98
C ARG A 100 6.06 -4.37 8.29
N LEU A 101 5.54 -5.58 8.21
CA LEU A 101 5.36 -6.51 9.33
C LEU A 101 6.23 -7.73 9.07
N ASP A 102 6.73 -8.33 10.11
CA ASP A 102 7.50 -9.57 10.03
C ASP A 102 6.66 -10.71 9.44
N LYS A 103 7.33 -11.75 8.95
CA LYS A 103 6.68 -12.92 8.34
C LYS A 103 5.68 -13.58 9.29
N THR A 104 6.00 -13.64 10.58
CA THR A 104 5.17 -14.21 11.64
C THR A 104 4.10 -13.27 12.18
N SER A 105 4.19 -11.96 11.89
CA SER A 105 3.23 -10.97 12.34
C SER A 105 2.03 -10.88 11.39
N THR A 106 0.85 -10.63 11.96
CA THR A 106 -0.41 -10.42 11.23
C THR A 106 -0.91 -9.00 11.40
N GLY A 107 -1.73 -8.51 10.48
CA GLY A 107 -2.41 -7.23 10.64
C GLY A 107 -2.28 -6.30 9.45
N PHE A 108 -2.48 -5.01 9.70
CA PHE A 108 -2.58 -4.00 8.66
C PHE A 108 -1.25 -3.77 7.92
N VAL A 109 -1.30 -3.92 6.60
CA VAL A 109 -0.25 -3.47 5.68
C VAL A 109 -0.92 -2.67 4.57
N LEU A 110 -0.40 -1.48 4.29
CA LEU A 110 -0.85 -0.66 3.17
C LEU A 110 -0.01 -0.99 1.93
N LEU A 111 -0.67 -1.36 0.82
CA LEU A 111 -0.02 -1.51 -0.47
C LEU A 111 -0.40 -0.34 -1.36
N THR A 112 0.55 0.18 -2.12
CA THR A 112 0.33 1.30 -3.04
C THR A 112 1.37 1.31 -4.16
N ASP A 113 1.12 2.06 -5.21
CA ASP A 113 2.06 2.45 -6.25
C ASP A 113 2.42 3.95 -6.19
N ASP A 114 2.01 4.65 -5.11
CA ASP A 114 2.33 6.06 -4.83
C ASP A 114 3.56 6.16 -3.93
N GLY A 115 4.73 6.33 -4.56
CA GLY A 115 6.00 6.47 -3.83
C GLY A 115 6.07 7.73 -2.98
N THR A 116 5.45 8.82 -3.41
CA THR A 116 5.46 10.08 -2.67
C THR A 116 4.65 9.97 -1.38
N PHE A 117 3.44 9.44 -1.49
CA PHE A 117 2.59 9.19 -0.33
C PHE A 117 3.26 8.21 0.66
N ALA A 118 3.80 7.09 0.15
CA ALA A 118 4.48 6.10 1.00
C ALA A 118 5.68 6.72 1.73
N HIS A 119 6.51 7.50 1.03
CA HIS A 119 7.61 8.24 1.64
C HIS A 119 7.10 9.19 2.74
N ASP A 120 6.03 9.92 2.49
CA ASP A 120 5.50 10.88 3.46
C ASP A 120 4.99 10.21 4.74
N ILE A 121 4.37 9.03 4.66
CA ILE A 121 3.89 8.30 5.85
C ILE A 121 4.99 7.49 6.54
N LEU A 122 6.06 7.12 5.83
CA LEU A 122 7.16 6.33 6.40
C LEU A 122 8.31 7.19 6.91
N ALA A 123 8.44 8.43 6.44
CA ALA A 123 9.55 9.29 6.81
C ALA A 123 9.52 9.61 8.32
N PRO A 124 10.63 9.36 9.08
CA PRO A 124 10.68 9.57 10.52
C PRO A 124 10.30 11.00 10.94
N LYS A 125 10.64 11.99 10.08
CA LYS A 125 10.34 13.41 10.31
C LYS A 125 8.84 13.76 10.26
N ARG A 126 8.00 12.89 9.69
CA ARG A 126 6.54 13.10 9.58
C ARG A 126 5.78 12.60 10.81
N HIS A 127 6.42 11.82 11.67
CA HIS A 127 5.85 11.32 12.94
C HIS A 127 4.47 10.66 12.79
N VAL A 128 4.25 9.90 11.72
CA VAL A 128 3.04 9.09 11.58
C VAL A 128 3.16 7.90 12.53
N SER A 129 2.38 7.93 13.61
CA SER A 129 2.42 6.88 14.64
C SER A 129 1.88 5.55 14.11
N LYS A 130 2.48 4.45 14.54
CA LYS A 130 2.01 3.08 14.31
C LYS A 130 1.64 2.45 15.63
N THR A 131 0.50 1.77 15.68
CA THR A 131 0.03 1.09 16.87
C THR A 131 0.08 -0.42 16.65
N TYR A 132 0.71 -1.13 17.56
CA TYR A 132 0.79 -2.59 17.57
C TYR A 132 0.03 -3.14 18.77
N THR A 133 -0.66 -4.25 18.59
CA THR A 133 -1.23 -5.02 19.68
C THR A 133 -0.38 -6.26 19.87
N VAL A 134 0.21 -6.42 21.05
CA VAL A 134 1.10 -7.53 21.37
C VAL A 134 0.52 -8.30 22.55
N VAL A 135 0.54 -9.64 22.45
CA VAL A 135 0.19 -10.52 23.56
C VAL A 135 1.48 -10.87 24.31
N LEU A 136 1.51 -10.59 25.59
CA LEU A 136 2.64 -10.95 26.46
C LEU A 136 2.32 -12.21 27.24
N ASP A 137 3.34 -12.97 27.58
CA ASP A 137 3.31 -14.12 28.48
C ASP A 137 3.32 -13.71 29.96
N THR A 138 3.62 -12.45 30.25
CA THR A 138 3.69 -11.87 31.58
C THR A 138 2.88 -10.57 31.66
N PRO A 139 2.32 -10.22 32.84
CA PRO A 139 1.63 -8.95 33.01
C PRO A 139 2.54 -7.75 32.76
N LEU A 140 1.98 -6.70 32.17
CA LEU A 140 2.70 -5.44 31.99
C LEU A 140 2.98 -4.79 33.34
N THR A 141 4.26 -4.56 33.64
CA THR A 141 4.71 -3.89 34.87
C THR A 141 4.96 -2.41 34.64
N GLU A 142 4.99 -1.64 35.73
CA GLU A 142 5.36 -0.20 35.66
C GLU A 142 6.81 -0.01 35.23
N GLN A 143 7.70 -0.92 35.58
CA GLN A 143 9.09 -0.92 35.13
C GLN A 143 9.19 -1.09 33.61
N MET A 144 8.37 -1.96 33.00
CA MET A 144 8.31 -2.09 31.53
C MET A 144 7.81 -0.81 30.88
N ARG A 145 6.75 -0.19 31.41
CA ARG A 145 6.24 1.10 30.89
C ARG A 145 7.31 2.18 30.90
N THR A 146 8.00 2.33 32.03
CA THR A 146 9.07 3.32 32.19
C THR A 146 10.24 3.02 31.26
N GLY A 147 10.60 1.74 31.09
CA GLY A 147 11.64 1.30 30.17
C GLY A 147 11.32 1.66 28.71
N PHE A 148 10.11 1.35 28.24
CA PHE A 148 9.68 1.73 26.88
C PHE A 148 9.63 3.25 26.70
N ALA A 149 9.15 3.99 27.68
CA ALA A 149 9.10 5.45 27.61
C ALA A 149 10.48 6.12 27.60
N ALA A 150 11.49 5.47 28.17
CA ALA A 150 12.88 5.94 28.11
C ALA A 150 13.63 5.49 26.84
N GLY A 151 13.10 4.52 26.14
CA GLY A 151 13.77 3.81 25.06
C GLY A 151 14.51 2.57 25.57
N VAL A 152 14.38 1.46 24.86
CA VAL A 152 14.97 0.17 25.21
C VAL A 152 16.29 -0.02 24.46
N THR A 153 17.32 -0.54 25.12
CA THR A 153 18.54 -0.99 24.47
C THR A 153 18.50 -2.51 24.30
N LEU A 154 18.65 -2.98 23.05
CA LEU A 154 18.69 -4.39 22.73
C LEU A 154 20.01 -5.04 23.18
N ALA A 155 20.05 -6.38 23.23
CA ALA A 155 21.21 -7.15 23.65
C ALA A 155 22.46 -6.92 22.78
N ASP A 156 22.28 -6.52 21.53
CA ASP A 156 23.34 -6.17 20.59
C ASP A 156 23.84 -4.72 20.74
N GLY A 157 23.30 -3.97 21.70
CA GLY A 157 23.64 -2.56 21.94
C GLY A 157 22.83 -1.55 21.14
N THR A 158 21.89 -1.99 20.31
CA THR A 158 21.03 -1.08 19.52
C THR A 158 20.05 -0.36 20.45
N ALA A 159 20.07 0.98 20.43
CA ALA A 159 19.12 1.81 21.17
C ALA A 159 17.86 2.03 20.34
N LEU A 160 16.72 1.65 20.90
CA LEU A 160 15.41 1.90 20.31
C LEU A 160 14.84 3.25 20.76
N SER A 161 14.04 3.85 19.90
CA SER A 161 13.33 5.08 20.24
C SER A 161 12.29 4.84 21.36
N PRO A 162 11.99 5.87 22.17
CA PRO A 162 10.92 5.84 23.13
C PRO A 162 9.58 5.42 22.51
N ALA A 163 8.83 4.57 23.20
CA ALA A 163 7.52 4.12 22.79
C ALA A 163 6.52 4.19 23.95
N GLU A 164 5.27 4.54 23.63
CA GLU A 164 4.19 4.51 24.61
C GLU A 164 3.59 3.10 24.68
N VAL A 165 3.46 2.57 25.90
CA VAL A 165 2.90 1.24 26.13
C VAL A 165 1.72 1.34 27.07
N THR A 166 0.55 0.86 26.61
CA THR A 166 -0.68 0.87 27.40
C THR A 166 -1.30 -0.53 27.45
N ALA A 167 -1.87 -0.92 28.60
CA ALA A 167 -2.70 -2.12 28.68
C ALA A 167 -4.16 -1.74 28.34
N PRO A 168 -4.85 -2.42 27.43
CA PRO A 168 -6.28 -2.23 27.26
C PRO A 168 -7.04 -2.65 28.52
N VAL A 169 -8.09 -1.94 28.86
CA VAL A 169 -8.80 -1.99 30.16
C VAL A 169 -9.46 -3.34 30.46
N SER A 170 -9.40 -4.32 29.59
CA SER A 170 -10.20 -5.57 29.71
C SER A 170 -9.48 -6.88 29.41
N TYR A 171 -8.26 -6.89 28.86
CA TYR A 171 -7.46 -8.10 28.61
C TYR A 171 -5.98 -7.73 28.53
N THR A 172 -5.07 -8.68 28.80
CA THR A 172 -3.60 -8.58 28.73
C THR A 172 -3.06 -8.32 27.31
N HIS A 173 -3.46 -7.24 26.68
CA HIS A 173 -2.97 -6.82 25.37
C HIS A 173 -2.26 -5.48 25.51
N LEU A 174 -1.04 -5.38 24.99
CA LEU A 174 -0.28 -4.15 24.90
C LEU A 174 -0.54 -3.47 23.57
N ARG A 175 -0.67 -2.13 23.58
CA ARG A 175 -0.53 -1.31 22.40
C ARG A 175 0.82 -0.61 22.47
N ALA A 176 1.70 -0.86 21.53
CA ALA A 176 2.94 -0.14 21.36
C ALA A 176 2.82 0.81 20.18
N HIS A 177 3.24 2.06 20.36
CA HIS A 177 3.45 3.01 19.27
C HIS A 177 4.94 2.98 18.93
N GLU A 178 5.31 2.37 17.83
CA GLU A 178 6.67 2.50 17.30
C GLU A 178 6.80 3.78 16.49
N THR A 179 7.81 4.57 16.85
CA THR A 179 8.35 5.59 15.95
C THR A 179 9.49 4.92 15.17
N ASP A 180 9.30 4.68 13.88
CA ASP A 180 10.28 4.05 13.01
C ASP A 180 11.63 4.76 13.07
N GLN A 181 12.64 4.01 13.48
CA GLN A 181 14.02 4.26 13.13
C GLN A 181 14.66 2.95 12.69
N TYR A 182 14.30 2.45 11.52
CA TYR A 182 15.13 1.52 10.77
C TYR A 182 14.91 1.75 9.28
N LEU A 183 15.79 2.52 8.71
CA LEU A 183 16.31 2.43 7.35
C LEU A 183 17.81 2.53 7.43
#